data_5ada4d2e067624c0dfd1f5cdcbcd75a1
#
_entry.id   5ada4d2e067624c0dfd1f5cdcbcd75a1
#
_cell.length_a   1.000
_cell.length_b   1.000
_cell.length_c   1.000
_cell.angle_alpha   90.00
_cell.angle_beta   90.00
_cell.angle_gamma   90.00
#
_symmetry.space_group_name_H-M   'P 1'
#
loop_
_entity.id
_entity.type
_entity.pdbx_description
1 polymer ?
#
loop_
_entity_poly.entity_id
_entity_poly.type
_entity_poly.pdbx_seq_one_letter_code
_entity_poly.pdbx_strand_id
1 'polypeptide(L)'
;MQKKMILKSDMRVYFDMDGTIAKWRDVPMEESRKPGYYTDLEPETELLDFLSAALKADKNMNILSSYYTDTRALLEKKKWLDKYLPGISSSHCLFVPYGENKAEFVETMLHRKLGKMDILVDDHTPNLKRWETAGGTGVKWLNGINGKNGRFEGIRVGSVKELKAAFDEIEDRK
;
A
#
# COMPACT_ATOMS: atom_id res chain seq x y z
N MET A 1 -0.13 -3.38 -29.39
CA MET A 1 -0.03 -2.01 -28.83
C MET A 1 -0.37 -2.07 -27.34
N GLN A 2 0.64 -1.96 -26.47
CA GLN A 2 0.39 -1.80 -25.03
C GLN A 2 -0.25 -0.42 -24.84
N LYS A 3 -1.52 -0.37 -24.41
CA LYS A 3 -2.19 0.86 -24.00
C LYS A 3 -1.37 1.45 -22.86
N LYS A 4 -0.66 2.53 -23.10
CA LYS A 4 0.17 3.24 -22.11
C LYS A 4 -0.77 3.63 -20.98
N MET A 5 -0.63 3.00 -19.82
CA MET A 5 -1.42 3.32 -18.65
C MET A 5 -1.07 4.75 -18.22
N ILE A 6 -1.93 5.68 -18.58
CA ILE A 6 -1.82 7.08 -18.17
C ILE A 6 -2.73 7.22 -16.94
N LEU A 7 -2.19 6.97 -15.74
CA LEU A 7 -2.84 7.48 -14.53
C LEU A 7 -2.94 8.99 -14.71
N LYS A 8 -4.16 9.51 -14.60
CA LYS A 8 -4.37 10.96 -14.68
C LYS A 8 -3.67 11.66 -13.53
N SER A 9 -3.32 12.92 -13.71
CA SER A 9 -2.40 13.69 -12.86
C SER A 9 -2.88 13.93 -11.42
N ASP A 10 -4.12 13.61 -11.08
CA ASP A 10 -4.73 13.90 -9.79
C ASP A 10 -4.92 12.67 -8.86
N MET A 11 -4.69 11.43 -9.37
CA MET A 11 -4.67 10.24 -8.52
C MET A 11 -3.42 10.24 -7.63
N ARG A 12 -3.64 9.98 -6.34
CA ARG A 12 -2.55 9.72 -5.38
C ARG A 12 -2.77 8.35 -4.76
N VAL A 13 -1.85 7.45 -5.01
CA VAL A 13 -1.97 6.06 -4.60
C VAL A 13 -0.98 5.74 -3.49
N TYR A 14 -1.48 5.11 -2.44
CA TYR A 14 -0.71 4.63 -1.29
C TYR A 14 -0.76 3.11 -1.25
N PHE A 15 0.39 2.47 -1.16
CA PHE A 15 0.50 1.03 -1.02
C PHE A 15 0.96 0.68 0.39
N ASP A 16 0.20 -0.18 1.06
CA ASP A 16 0.72 -0.84 2.25
C ASP A 16 1.90 -1.74 1.89
N MET A 17 2.71 -2.07 2.89
CA MET A 17 3.89 -2.91 2.68
C MET A 17 3.59 -4.37 3.00
N ASP A 18 3.24 -4.68 4.25
CA ASP A 18 3.14 -6.04 4.76
C ASP A 18 1.85 -6.73 4.28
N GLY A 19 1.98 -7.81 3.52
CA GLY A 19 0.84 -8.50 2.91
C GLY A 19 0.35 -7.85 1.61
N THR A 20 0.98 -6.77 1.16
CA THR A 20 0.68 -6.07 -0.09
C THR A 20 1.87 -6.10 -1.02
N ILE A 21 2.89 -5.24 -0.85
CA ILE A 21 4.11 -5.28 -1.70
C ILE A 21 5.16 -6.26 -1.18
N ALA A 22 5.14 -6.57 0.11
CA ALA A 22 5.93 -7.63 0.75
C ALA A 22 4.98 -8.76 1.17
N LYS A 23 5.30 -10.00 0.82
CA LYS A 23 4.47 -11.16 1.15
C LYS A 23 4.45 -11.38 2.65
N TRP A 24 3.25 -11.39 3.23
CA TRP A 24 3.08 -11.70 4.63
C TRP A 24 3.31 -13.20 4.90
N ARG A 25 3.92 -13.52 6.03
CA ARG A 25 4.01 -14.89 6.53
C ARG A 25 2.87 -15.16 7.48
N ASP A 26 2.20 -16.32 7.34
CA ASP A 26 1.15 -16.77 8.27
C ASP A 26 1.81 -17.33 9.55
N VAL A 27 2.30 -16.42 10.37
CA VAL A 27 3.01 -16.73 11.63
C VAL A 27 2.40 -15.94 12.79
N PRO A 28 2.60 -16.37 14.05
CA PRO A 28 2.18 -15.57 15.21
C PRO A 28 2.76 -14.15 15.17
N MET A 29 2.01 -13.20 15.72
CA MET A 29 2.39 -11.77 15.69
C MET A 29 3.75 -11.54 16.39
N GLU A 30 4.11 -12.32 17.38
CA GLU A 30 5.38 -12.23 18.09
C GLU A 30 6.58 -12.46 17.15
N GLU A 31 6.42 -13.28 16.13
CA GLU A 31 7.46 -13.51 15.11
C GLU A 31 7.75 -12.25 14.32
N SER A 32 6.73 -11.45 14.00
CA SER A 32 6.89 -10.20 13.25
C SER A 32 7.64 -9.11 14.05
N ARG A 33 7.81 -9.30 15.35
CA ARG A 33 8.55 -8.38 16.23
C ARG A 33 10.03 -8.75 16.37
N LYS A 34 10.43 -9.92 15.87
CA LYS A 34 11.83 -10.38 15.94
C LYS A 34 12.72 -9.64 14.95
N PRO A 35 13.99 -9.37 15.30
CA PRO A 35 14.96 -8.79 14.38
C PRO A 35 15.11 -9.63 13.09
N GLY A 36 15.16 -8.97 11.94
CA GLY A 36 15.30 -9.59 10.63
C GLY A 36 13.98 -9.95 9.94
N TYR A 37 12.86 -9.97 10.66
CA TYR A 37 11.59 -10.41 10.10
C TYR A 37 11.21 -9.64 8.83
N TYR A 38 11.20 -8.32 8.86
CA TYR A 38 10.82 -7.49 7.72
C TYR A 38 11.87 -7.45 6.62
N THR A 39 13.15 -7.58 6.98
CA THR A 39 14.24 -7.65 6.00
C THR A 39 14.13 -8.88 5.10
N ASP A 40 13.61 -9.98 5.64
CA ASP A 40 13.56 -11.30 5.00
C ASP A 40 12.23 -11.62 4.32
N LEU A 41 11.27 -10.67 4.30
CA LEU A 41 10.02 -10.87 3.59
C LEU A 41 10.26 -10.95 2.08
N GLU A 42 9.62 -11.91 1.45
CA GLU A 42 9.65 -12.03 -0.01
C GLU A 42 8.86 -10.89 -0.68
N PRO A 43 9.32 -10.37 -1.81
CA PRO A 43 8.60 -9.35 -2.56
C PRO A 43 7.40 -9.92 -3.31
N GLU A 44 6.34 -9.12 -3.46
CA GLU A 44 5.30 -9.33 -4.46
C GLU A 44 5.80 -8.75 -5.80
N THR A 45 6.50 -9.59 -6.57
CA THR A 45 7.35 -9.16 -7.69
C THR A 45 6.58 -8.38 -8.75
N GLU A 46 5.41 -8.87 -9.20
CA GLU A 46 4.61 -8.19 -10.23
C GLU A 46 4.15 -6.80 -9.76
N LEU A 47 3.79 -6.67 -8.48
CA LEU A 47 3.37 -5.40 -7.93
C LEU A 47 4.54 -4.42 -7.79
N LEU A 48 5.72 -4.90 -7.43
CA LEU A 48 6.94 -4.07 -7.38
C LEU A 48 7.39 -3.62 -8.77
N ASP A 49 7.31 -4.48 -9.77
CA ASP A 49 7.61 -4.12 -11.17
C ASP A 49 6.65 -3.02 -11.65
N PHE A 50 5.37 -3.17 -11.33
CA PHE A 50 4.36 -2.13 -11.61
C PHE A 50 4.69 -0.81 -10.92
N LEU A 51 4.98 -0.82 -9.62
CA LEU A 51 5.36 0.37 -8.84
C LEU A 51 6.62 1.04 -9.38
N SER A 52 7.65 0.27 -9.66
CA SER A 52 8.91 0.77 -10.23
C SER A 52 8.68 1.47 -11.56
N ALA A 53 7.86 0.89 -12.43
CA ALA A 53 7.50 1.49 -13.72
C ALA A 53 6.68 2.78 -13.55
N ALA A 54 5.74 2.80 -12.61
CA ALA A 54 4.90 3.95 -12.31
C ALA A 54 5.71 5.11 -11.73
N LEU A 55 6.64 4.84 -10.81
CA LEU A 55 7.55 5.84 -10.24
C LEU A 55 8.46 6.45 -11.31
N LYS A 56 9.03 5.63 -12.20
CA LYS A 56 9.82 6.11 -13.34
C LYS A 56 9.01 6.98 -14.31
N ALA A 57 7.71 6.79 -14.37
CA ALA A 57 6.79 7.59 -15.18
C ALA A 57 6.23 8.81 -14.40
N ASP A 58 6.85 9.18 -13.30
CA ASP A 58 6.48 10.31 -12.44
C ASP A 58 5.02 10.26 -11.97
N LYS A 59 4.56 9.05 -11.62
CA LYS A 59 3.23 8.84 -11.05
C LYS A 59 3.25 9.01 -9.54
N ASN A 60 2.17 9.57 -8.99
CA ASN A 60 2.04 9.83 -7.56
C ASN A 60 1.77 8.53 -6.79
N MET A 61 2.80 7.68 -6.67
CA MET A 61 2.79 6.42 -5.96
C MET A 61 3.56 6.58 -4.66
N ASN A 62 2.99 6.10 -3.56
CA ASN A 62 3.55 6.24 -2.23
C ASN A 62 3.47 4.89 -1.50
N ILE A 63 4.40 4.65 -0.59
CA ILE A 63 4.33 3.58 0.39
C ILE A 63 3.77 4.15 1.68
N LEU A 64 2.82 3.45 2.31
CA LEU A 64 2.19 3.84 3.57
C LEU A 64 2.09 2.62 4.48
N SER A 65 3.08 2.42 5.32
CA SER A 65 3.23 1.22 6.14
C SER A 65 3.23 1.51 7.63
N SER A 66 2.59 0.64 8.41
CA SER A 66 2.66 0.71 9.87
C SER A 66 3.93 0.02 10.39
N TYR A 67 4.44 0.45 11.55
CA TYR A 67 5.62 -0.16 12.19
C TYR A 67 5.50 -0.17 13.71
N TYR A 68 6.09 -1.17 14.35
CA TYR A 68 6.22 -1.24 15.80
C TYR A 68 7.34 -0.31 16.28
N THR A 69 7.01 0.64 17.15
CA THR A 69 7.95 1.69 17.61
C THR A 69 9.05 1.18 18.54
N ASP A 70 8.80 0.05 19.19
CA ASP A 70 9.69 -0.60 20.18
C ASP A 70 10.55 -1.73 19.56
N THR A 71 10.61 -1.81 18.22
CA THR A 71 11.35 -2.83 17.48
C THR A 71 12.25 -2.22 16.42
N ARG A 72 12.95 -3.05 15.63
CA ARG A 72 13.71 -2.65 14.46
C ARG A 72 12.88 -2.52 13.18
N ALA A 73 11.57 -2.71 13.25
CA ALA A 73 10.67 -2.78 12.09
C ALA A 73 10.85 -1.63 11.11
N LEU A 74 10.93 -0.38 11.59
CA LEU A 74 11.11 0.78 10.72
C LEU A 74 12.43 0.73 9.93
N LEU A 75 13.53 0.39 10.59
CA LEU A 75 14.84 0.27 9.94
C LEU A 75 14.85 -0.86 8.92
N GLU A 76 14.26 -2.00 9.27
CA GLU A 76 14.19 -3.17 8.41
C GLU A 76 13.33 -2.93 7.17
N LYS A 77 12.18 -2.28 7.32
CA LYS A 77 11.31 -1.88 6.21
C LYS A 77 12.01 -0.91 5.25
N LYS A 78 12.76 0.06 5.77
CA LYS A 78 13.57 0.96 4.93
C LYS A 78 14.62 0.19 4.14
N LYS A 79 15.37 -0.72 4.78
CA LYS A 79 16.35 -1.59 4.09
C LYS A 79 15.70 -2.48 3.04
N TRP A 80 14.50 -2.99 3.31
CA TRP A 80 13.74 -3.79 2.36
C TRP A 80 13.36 -2.95 1.13
N LEU A 81 12.88 -1.74 1.32
CA LEU A 81 12.55 -0.81 0.22
C LEU A 81 13.81 -0.43 -0.57
N ASP A 82 14.92 -0.15 0.06
CA ASP A 82 16.20 0.14 -0.61
C ASP A 82 16.64 -1.03 -1.51
N LYS A 83 16.37 -2.27 -1.09
CA LYS A 83 16.72 -3.48 -1.84
C LYS A 83 15.77 -3.73 -3.03
N TYR A 84 14.47 -3.65 -2.80
CA TYR A 84 13.48 -4.12 -3.77
C TYR A 84 12.81 -3.01 -4.58
N LEU A 85 12.88 -1.78 -4.13
CA LEU A 85 12.38 -0.59 -4.83
C LEU A 85 13.45 0.51 -4.83
N PRO A 86 14.64 0.21 -5.38
CA PRO A 86 15.78 1.14 -5.33
C PRO A 86 15.42 2.44 -6.06
N GLY A 87 15.80 3.55 -5.45
CA GLY A 87 15.57 4.89 -6.01
C GLY A 87 14.20 5.50 -5.69
N ILE A 88 13.35 4.83 -4.89
CA ILE A 88 12.18 5.50 -4.35
C ILE A 88 12.63 6.64 -3.41
N SER A 89 12.08 7.84 -3.62
CA SER A 89 12.37 8.96 -2.74
C SER A 89 11.78 8.73 -1.34
N SER A 90 12.51 9.14 -0.30
CA SER A 90 12.00 9.10 1.08
C SER A 90 10.70 9.88 1.28
N SER A 91 10.44 10.90 0.46
CA SER A 91 9.17 11.64 0.46
C SER A 91 7.97 10.82 0.02
N HIS A 92 8.18 9.70 -0.67
CA HIS A 92 7.16 8.73 -1.07
C HIS A 92 7.04 7.54 -0.11
N CYS A 93 7.81 7.52 0.99
CA CYS A 93 7.80 6.45 1.98
C CYS A 93 7.28 6.97 3.31
N LEU A 94 6.04 6.67 3.62
CA LEU A 94 5.33 7.11 4.81
C LEU A 94 5.21 5.96 5.81
N PHE A 95 5.65 6.21 7.04
CA PHE A 95 5.62 5.22 8.10
C PHE A 95 4.79 5.73 9.27
N VAL A 96 3.81 4.93 9.67
CA VAL A 96 2.83 5.26 10.70
C VAL A 96 3.04 4.34 11.91
N PRO A 97 3.13 4.83 13.14
CA PRO A 97 3.18 3.96 14.31
C PRO A 97 2.02 2.96 14.34
N TYR A 98 2.29 1.71 14.72
CA TYR A 98 1.27 0.68 14.80
C TYR A 98 0.14 1.11 15.76
N GLY A 99 -1.09 0.95 15.31
CA GLY A 99 -2.29 1.36 16.05
C GLY A 99 -2.81 2.76 15.67
N GLU A 100 -2.02 3.60 15.04
CA GLU A 100 -2.49 4.87 14.52
C GLU A 100 -3.29 4.72 13.22
N ASN A 101 -4.12 5.72 12.93
CA ASN A 101 -4.98 5.74 11.76
C ASN A 101 -4.23 6.27 10.54
N LYS A 102 -4.00 5.43 9.53
CA LYS A 102 -3.33 5.81 8.27
C LYS A 102 -4.00 6.99 7.57
N ALA A 103 -5.33 7.06 7.59
CA ALA A 103 -6.08 8.15 6.94
C ALA A 103 -5.82 9.49 7.64
N GLU A 104 -5.93 9.54 8.97
CA GLU A 104 -5.67 10.75 9.76
C GLU A 104 -4.21 11.22 9.62
N PHE A 105 -3.27 10.28 9.60
CA PHE A 105 -1.86 10.59 9.36
C PHE A 105 -1.65 11.28 8.01
N VAL A 106 -2.24 10.75 6.94
CA VAL A 106 -2.09 11.33 5.59
C VAL A 106 -2.83 12.66 5.48
N GLU A 107 -4.04 12.80 6.05
CA GLU A 107 -4.77 14.07 6.08
C GLU A 107 -3.96 15.16 6.77
N THR A 108 -3.31 14.83 7.89
CA THR A 108 -2.44 15.76 8.63
C THR A 108 -1.26 16.19 7.76
N MET A 109 -0.59 15.25 7.09
CA MET A 109 0.52 15.56 6.19
C MET A 109 0.11 16.43 5.01
N LEU A 110 -1.05 16.16 4.43
CA LEU A 110 -1.54 16.86 3.25
C LEU A 110 -2.19 18.21 3.58
N HIS A 111 -2.44 18.49 4.88
CA HIS A 111 -3.23 19.64 5.33
C HIS A 111 -4.60 19.75 4.65
N ARG A 112 -5.21 18.59 4.30
CA ARG A 112 -6.56 18.50 3.72
C ARG A 112 -7.19 17.15 4.00
N LYS A 113 -8.49 17.06 3.84
CA LYS A 113 -9.22 15.79 3.89
C LYS A 113 -8.93 14.92 2.68
N LEU A 114 -9.04 13.60 2.87
CA LEU A 114 -8.96 12.66 1.77
C LEU A 114 -10.14 12.85 0.80
N GLY A 115 -9.90 12.55 -0.44
CA GLY A 115 -10.92 12.53 -1.49
C GLY A 115 -10.86 11.23 -2.28
N LYS A 116 -11.83 11.01 -3.17
CA LYS A 116 -11.97 9.78 -3.96
C LYS A 116 -10.73 9.39 -4.76
N MET A 117 -9.89 10.37 -5.10
CA MET A 117 -8.65 10.15 -5.86
C MET A 117 -7.44 9.88 -4.94
N ASP A 118 -7.62 9.88 -3.62
CA ASP A 118 -6.64 9.34 -2.66
C ASP A 118 -6.96 7.86 -2.44
N ILE A 119 -6.14 6.98 -3.00
CA ILE A 119 -6.40 5.54 -3.07
C ILE A 119 -5.45 4.81 -2.12
N LEU A 120 -5.98 3.93 -1.27
CA LEU A 120 -5.18 3.02 -0.46
C LEU A 120 -5.31 1.60 -0.99
N VAL A 121 -4.19 0.99 -1.38
CA VAL A 121 -4.07 -0.44 -1.68
C VAL A 121 -3.48 -1.12 -0.45
N ASP A 122 -4.27 -1.95 0.22
CA ASP A 122 -3.91 -2.55 1.53
C ASP A 122 -4.59 -3.93 1.64
N ASP A 123 -3.97 -4.87 2.31
CA ASP A 123 -4.55 -6.19 2.57
C ASP A 123 -5.39 -6.23 3.85
N HIS A 124 -5.29 -5.20 4.70
CA HIS A 124 -5.93 -5.16 6.01
C HIS A 124 -7.25 -4.38 5.96
N THR A 125 -8.38 -5.10 6.04
CA THR A 125 -9.73 -4.52 5.96
C THR A 125 -10.00 -3.34 6.90
N PRO A 126 -9.58 -3.33 8.17
CA PRO A 126 -9.77 -2.17 9.06
C PRO A 126 -9.12 -0.89 8.53
N ASN A 127 -7.94 -0.95 7.92
CA ASN A 127 -7.29 0.21 7.32
C ASN A 127 -8.13 0.77 6.16
N LEU A 128 -8.61 -0.10 5.28
CA LEU A 128 -9.44 0.27 4.14
C LEU A 128 -10.76 0.92 4.58
N LYS A 129 -11.44 0.35 5.58
CA LYS A 129 -12.68 0.93 6.11
C LYS A 129 -12.47 2.33 6.69
N ARG A 130 -11.38 2.54 7.45
CA ARG A 130 -11.02 3.86 7.99
C ARG A 130 -10.71 4.85 6.87
N TRP A 131 -10.00 4.39 5.83
CA TRP A 131 -9.67 5.20 4.66
C TRP A 131 -10.91 5.68 3.90
N GLU A 132 -11.86 4.77 3.66
CA GLU A 132 -13.15 5.10 3.01
C GLU A 132 -14.01 6.01 3.88
N THR A 133 -14.03 5.80 5.20
CA THR A 133 -14.74 6.68 6.14
C THR A 133 -14.18 8.10 6.09
N ALA A 134 -12.87 8.26 5.84
CA ALA A 134 -12.24 9.57 5.68
C ALA A 134 -12.45 10.20 4.29
N GLY A 135 -13.11 9.51 3.36
CA GLY A 135 -13.44 10.01 2.02
C GLY A 135 -12.54 9.54 0.89
N GLY A 136 -11.52 8.72 1.19
CA GLY A 136 -10.66 8.08 0.20
C GLY A 136 -11.29 6.86 -0.46
N THR A 137 -10.57 6.23 -1.38
CA THR A 137 -10.99 4.97 -2.03
C THR A 137 -10.09 3.83 -1.55
N GLY A 138 -10.69 2.77 -1.02
CA GLY A 138 -10.00 1.55 -0.61
C GLY A 138 -9.95 0.52 -1.72
N VAL A 139 -8.78 -0.12 -1.92
CA VAL A 139 -8.59 -1.26 -2.81
C VAL A 139 -7.93 -2.38 -2.01
N LYS A 140 -8.64 -3.48 -1.81
CA LYS A 140 -8.11 -4.62 -1.06
C LYS A 140 -7.25 -5.49 -1.94
N TRP A 141 -5.98 -5.64 -1.55
CA TRP A 141 -5.07 -6.62 -2.13
C TRP A 141 -5.33 -8.02 -1.53
N LEU A 142 -5.62 -9.00 -2.40
CA LEU A 142 -5.90 -10.38 -2.00
C LEU A 142 -4.61 -11.19 -2.04
N ASN A 143 -4.09 -11.56 -0.88
CA ASN A 143 -2.83 -12.31 -0.74
C ASN A 143 -3.01 -13.78 -0.34
N GLY A 144 -4.26 -14.27 -0.28
CA GLY A 144 -4.57 -15.65 0.12
C GLY A 144 -4.60 -15.90 1.63
N ILE A 145 -4.06 -15.01 2.45
CA ILE A 145 -4.01 -15.11 3.92
C ILE A 145 -5.15 -14.32 4.54
N ASN A 146 -5.36 -13.10 4.09
CA ASN A 146 -6.26 -12.10 4.67
C ASN A 146 -7.73 -12.20 4.22
N GLY A 147 -8.10 -13.21 3.45
CA GLY A 147 -9.48 -13.44 3.00
C GLY A 147 -10.34 -14.23 3.98
N LYS A 148 -9.76 -14.79 5.05
CA LYS A 148 -10.44 -15.73 5.95
C LYS A 148 -11.34 -15.06 6.99
N ASN A 149 -11.04 -13.82 7.40
CA ASN A 149 -11.69 -13.13 8.50
C ASN A 149 -12.34 -11.81 8.05
N GLY A 150 -13.52 -11.90 7.50
CA GLY A 150 -14.34 -10.75 7.13
C GLY A 150 -14.24 -10.35 5.67
N ARG A 151 -15.36 -9.86 5.15
CA ARG A 151 -15.47 -9.34 3.79
C ARG A 151 -15.23 -7.85 3.76
N PHE A 152 -14.31 -7.40 2.92
CA PHE A 152 -14.29 -6.04 2.44
C PHE A 152 -15.24 -5.97 1.23
N GLU A 153 -16.25 -5.10 1.31
CA GLU A 153 -17.30 -5.01 0.27
C GLU A 153 -16.93 -4.05 -0.88
N GLY A 154 -15.81 -3.30 -0.73
CA GLY A 154 -15.29 -2.42 -1.77
C GLY A 154 -14.51 -3.16 -2.87
N ILE A 155 -13.65 -2.44 -3.55
CA ILE A 155 -12.83 -2.96 -4.65
C ILE A 155 -11.83 -3.98 -4.11
N ARG A 156 -11.76 -5.16 -4.72
CA ARG A 156 -10.83 -6.24 -4.35
C ARG A 156 -10.09 -6.71 -5.59
N VAL A 157 -8.77 -6.85 -5.48
CA VAL A 157 -7.88 -7.24 -6.58
C VAL A 157 -6.87 -8.28 -6.12
N GLY A 158 -6.59 -9.28 -6.95
CA GLY A 158 -5.61 -10.32 -6.69
C GLY A 158 -4.47 -10.35 -7.71
N SER A 159 -4.42 -9.36 -8.61
CA SER A 159 -3.38 -9.25 -9.64
C SER A 159 -3.16 -7.80 -10.05
N VAL A 160 -2.00 -7.52 -10.64
CA VAL A 160 -1.70 -6.20 -11.22
C VAL A 160 -2.64 -5.85 -12.36
N LYS A 161 -3.11 -6.85 -13.12
CA LYS A 161 -4.10 -6.64 -14.19
C LYS A 161 -5.42 -6.11 -13.61
N GLU A 162 -5.91 -6.72 -12.55
CA GLU A 162 -7.14 -6.28 -11.87
C GLU A 162 -6.95 -4.92 -11.20
N LEU A 163 -5.78 -4.66 -10.61
CA LEU A 163 -5.45 -3.37 -10.03
C LEU A 163 -5.49 -2.24 -11.05
N LYS A 164 -4.93 -2.46 -12.25
CA LYS A 164 -4.99 -1.49 -13.35
C LYS A 164 -6.43 -1.22 -13.80
N ALA A 165 -7.25 -2.26 -13.94
CA ALA A 165 -8.66 -2.12 -14.27
C ALA A 165 -9.43 -1.35 -13.18
N ALA A 166 -9.12 -1.60 -11.90
CA ALA A 166 -9.71 -0.86 -10.80
C ALA A 166 -9.35 0.64 -10.83
N PHE A 167 -8.11 0.98 -11.17
CA PHE A 167 -7.71 2.38 -11.31
C PHE A 167 -8.43 3.06 -12.49
N ASP A 168 -8.56 2.39 -13.63
CA ASP A 168 -9.33 2.91 -14.78
C ASP A 168 -10.79 3.17 -14.37
N GLU A 169 -11.41 2.23 -13.65
CA GLU A 169 -12.80 2.37 -13.15
C GLU A 169 -12.96 3.53 -12.16
N ILE A 170 -12.01 3.72 -11.24
CA ILE A 170 -12.04 4.84 -10.29
C ILE A 170 -11.96 6.18 -11.03
N GLU A 171 -11.11 6.26 -12.05
CA GLU A 171 -10.99 7.46 -12.89
C GLU A 171 -12.29 7.80 -13.64
N ASP A 172 -12.98 6.78 -14.14
CA ASP A 172 -14.21 6.97 -14.93
C ASP A 172 -15.43 7.38 -14.08
N ARG A 173 -15.35 7.20 -12.74
CA ARG A 173 -16.40 7.62 -11.79
C ARG A 173 -16.31 9.10 -11.36
N LYS A 174 -15.38 9.85 -11.96
CA LYS A 174 -15.16 11.26 -11.72
C LYS A 174 -16.19 12.12 -12.49
#